data_a05bfe171a58e43d8ad96c8190693422
#
_entry.id   a05bfe171a58e43d8ad96c8190693422
#
_cell.length_a   1.000
_cell.length_b   1.000
_cell.length_c   1.000
_cell.angle_alpha   90.00
_cell.angle_beta   90.00
_cell.angle_gamma   90.00
#
_symmetry.space_group_name_H-M   'P 1'
#
loop_
_entity.id
_entity.type
_entity.pdbx_description
1 polymer ?
#
loop_
_entity_poly.entity_id
_entity_poly.type
_entity_poly.pdbx_seq_one_letter_code
_entity_poly.pdbx_strand_id
1 'polypeptide(L)'
;MDREFLDPSSLSSAPLLILPGAGDQFDFGAYATHWKIDGSQTGGRFAVVHHPLMPHTLGAPLHRHHREDEYSYVLTGTFGALLGDAVVTAQTGTWVFKPRGQWHTFWNAGDAPCEIIEVISPAGFENYWRELRTVWPDRN
;
A
#
# COMPACT_ATOMS: atom_id res chain seq x y z
N MET A 1 -13.96 4.96 -29.50
CA MET A 1 -13.10 5.23 -28.32
C MET A 1 -11.80 5.81 -28.83
N ASP A 2 -11.67 7.11 -28.67
CA ASP A 2 -10.48 7.82 -29.12
C ASP A 2 -9.35 7.49 -28.17
N ARG A 3 -8.34 6.81 -28.69
CA ARG A 3 -7.10 6.60 -27.96
C ARG A 3 -6.17 7.74 -28.33
N GLU A 4 -6.02 8.68 -27.40
CA GLU A 4 -4.93 9.63 -27.51
C GLU A 4 -3.66 8.95 -27.03
N PHE A 5 -2.70 8.83 -27.93
CA PHE A 5 -1.36 8.48 -27.53
C PHE A 5 -0.67 9.73 -27.00
N LEU A 6 -0.06 9.63 -25.83
CA LEU A 6 0.72 10.73 -25.28
C LEU A 6 1.83 11.09 -26.28
N ASP A 7 1.98 12.38 -26.53
CA ASP A 7 3.13 12.90 -27.26
C ASP A 7 4.41 12.52 -26.48
N PRO A 8 5.33 11.75 -27.07
CA PRO A 8 6.57 11.38 -26.39
C PRO A 8 7.36 12.56 -25.85
N SER A 9 7.22 13.76 -26.44
CA SER A 9 7.89 14.95 -25.95
C SER A 9 7.32 15.49 -24.65
N SER A 10 6.09 15.10 -24.26
CA SER A 10 5.47 15.49 -23.00
C SER A 10 5.84 14.57 -21.83
N LEU A 11 6.50 13.44 -22.10
CA LEU A 11 6.93 12.48 -21.09
C LEU A 11 8.36 12.80 -20.65
N SER A 12 8.68 12.41 -19.41
CA SER A 12 10.07 12.38 -18.97
C SER A 12 10.89 11.54 -19.95
N SER A 13 12.05 12.05 -20.38
CA SER A 13 12.94 11.33 -21.28
C SER A 13 13.64 10.12 -20.62
N ALA A 14 13.65 10.05 -19.28
CA ALA A 14 14.24 8.95 -18.54
C ALA A 14 13.20 7.85 -18.31
N PRO A 15 13.52 6.58 -18.56
CA PRO A 15 12.67 5.48 -18.19
C PRO A 15 12.51 5.46 -16.67
N LEU A 16 11.28 5.28 -16.21
CA LEU A 16 10.98 5.24 -14.78
C LEU A 16 11.00 3.78 -14.32
N LEU A 17 12.19 3.33 -13.92
CA LEU A 17 12.36 2.02 -13.32
C LEU A 17 12.52 2.19 -11.81
N ILE A 18 11.68 1.49 -11.07
CA ILE A 18 11.76 1.43 -9.62
C ILE A 18 12.30 0.04 -9.28
N LEU A 19 13.61 0.00 -9.11
CA LEU A 19 14.33 -1.26 -8.91
C LEU A 19 13.99 -1.90 -7.56
N PRO A 20 14.24 -3.21 -7.40
CA PRO A 20 14.11 -3.84 -6.08
C PRO A 20 14.90 -3.06 -5.03
N GLY A 21 14.29 -2.79 -3.88
CA GLY A 21 14.90 -2.02 -2.82
C GLY A 21 14.93 -0.51 -3.02
N ALA A 22 14.54 0.00 -4.19
CA ALA A 22 14.47 1.43 -4.47
C ALA A 22 13.21 2.06 -3.87
N GLY A 23 13.25 3.38 -3.74
CA GLY A 23 12.20 4.18 -3.11
C GLY A 23 12.49 4.46 -1.65
N ASP A 24 11.78 5.44 -1.12
CA ASP A 24 11.85 5.75 0.31
C ASP A 24 11.26 4.60 1.12
N GLN A 25 11.76 4.37 2.32
CA GLN A 25 11.27 3.29 3.18
C GLN A 25 11.47 3.62 4.64
N PHE A 26 10.59 3.08 5.48
CA PHE A 26 10.68 3.22 6.92
C PHE A 26 10.22 1.93 7.60
N ASP A 27 11.02 1.46 8.56
CA ASP A 27 10.72 0.27 9.34
C ASP A 27 10.06 0.69 10.65
N PHE A 28 8.76 0.37 10.80
CA PHE A 28 8.00 0.57 12.04
C PHE A 28 8.21 -0.58 13.03
N GLY A 29 8.98 -1.59 12.65
CA GLY A 29 9.33 -2.74 13.46
C GLY A 29 8.48 -3.96 13.13
N ALA A 30 7.22 -3.97 13.52
CA ALA A 30 6.30 -5.07 13.22
C ALA A 30 5.91 -5.09 11.73
N TYR A 31 5.95 -3.93 11.08
CA TYR A 31 5.78 -3.79 9.63
C TYR A 31 6.66 -2.65 9.12
N ALA A 32 6.81 -2.58 7.82
CA ALA A 32 7.53 -1.51 7.14
C ALA A 32 6.68 -0.95 6.01
N THR A 33 7.02 0.26 5.58
CA THR A 33 6.42 0.88 4.40
C THR A 33 7.52 1.25 3.41
N HIS A 34 7.38 0.76 2.19
CA HIS A 34 8.23 1.13 1.07
C HIS A 34 7.36 1.88 0.08
N TRP A 35 7.66 3.18 -0.15
CA TRP A 35 6.93 4.01 -1.12
C TRP A 35 7.49 3.72 -2.51
N LYS A 36 6.73 2.99 -3.34
CA LYS A 36 7.18 2.56 -4.66
C LYS A 36 6.81 3.54 -5.76
N ILE A 37 5.56 3.99 -5.77
CA ILE A 37 5.08 5.02 -6.70
C ILE A 37 4.35 6.06 -5.87
N ASP A 38 4.86 7.29 -5.93
CA ASP A 38 4.28 8.39 -5.19
C ASP A 38 3.17 9.08 -5.98
N GLY A 39 2.20 9.65 -5.27
CA GLY A 39 1.14 10.42 -5.90
C GLY A 39 1.66 11.58 -6.74
N SER A 40 2.78 12.18 -6.35
CA SER A 40 3.44 13.24 -7.13
C SER A 40 3.93 12.77 -8.50
N GLN A 41 4.20 11.46 -8.66
CA GLN A 41 4.65 10.88 -9.93
C GLN A 41 3.50 10.55 -10.87
N THR A 42 2.27 10.49 -10.35
CA THR A 42 1.08 10.08 -11.11
C THR A 42 0.08 11.21 -11.31
N GLY A 43 0.43 12.44 -10.96
CA GLY A 43 -0.52 13.54 -10.98
C GLY A 43 -1.66 13.37 -9.98
N GLY A 44 -1.43 12.68 -8.88
CA GLY A 44 -2.42 12.44 -7.83
C GLY A 44 -3.42 11.32 -8.15
N ARG A 45 -3.22 10.58 -9.22
CA ARG A 45 -4.19 9.54 -9.64
C ARG A 45 -4.14 8.30 -8.76
N PHE A 46 -2.95 7.87 -8.40
CA PHE A 46 -2.74 6.73 -7.52
C PHE A 46 -1.36 6.77 -6.90
N ALA A 47 -1.17 5.97 -5.87
CA ALA A 47 0.12 5.66 -5.28
C ALA A 47 0.24 4.16 -5.07
N VAL A 48 1.46 3.65 -4.97
CA VAL A 48 1.72 2.24 -4.66
C VAL A 48 2.71 2.18 -3.52
N VAL A 49 2.35 1.44 -2.49
CA VAL A 49 3.23 1.14 -1.36
C VAL A 49 3.38 -0.37 -1.21
N HIS A 50 4.50 -0.78 -0.65
CA HIS A 50 4.79 -2.17 -0.34
C HIS A 50 4.95 -2.28 1.17
N HIS A 51 4.23 -3.20 1.79
CA HIS A 51 4.29 -3.45 3.21
C HIS A 51 4.73 -4.89 3.51
N PRO A 52 5.94 -5.09 4.00
CA PRO A 52 6.28 -6.30 4.73
C PRO A 52 5.66 -6.28 6.13
N LEU A 53 5.06 -7.39 6.55
CA LEU A 53 4.48 -7.56 7.88
C LEU A 53 5.09 -8.79 8.56
N MET A 54 5.51 -8.64 9.79
CA MET A 54 5.94 -9.77 10.62
C MET A 54 4.75 -10.67 10.96
N PRO A 55 4.98 -11.95 11.31
CA PRO A 55 3.89 -12.86 11.68
C PRO A 55 2.98 -12.29 12.78
N HIS A 56 1.69 -12.53 12.67
CA HIS A 56 0.67 -12.13 13.64
C HIS A 56 0.64 -10.63 13.96
N THR A 57 1.02 -9.81 12.99
CA THR A 57 1.10 -8.36 13.16
C THR A 57 -0.13 -7.68 12.58
N LEU A 58 -0.72 -6.77 13.37
CA LEU A 58 -1.74 -5.85 12.89
C LEU A 58 -1.06 -4.77 12.02
N GLY A 59 -1.55 -4.59 10.79
CA GLY A 59 -0.96 -3.64 9.85
C GLY A 59 -1.46 -2.20 10.02
N ALA A 60 -2.67 -2.04 10.55
CA ALA A 60 -3.28 -0.73 10.77
C ALA A 60 -4.41 -0.85 11.79
N PRO A 61 -4.73 0.23 12.53
CA PRO A 61 -5.96 0.25 13.33
C PRO A 61 -7.19 0.20 12.43
N LEU A 62 -8.35 -0.14 12.99
CA LEU A 62 -9.61 -0.08 12.27
C LEU A 62 -9.85 1.36 11.81
N HIS A 63 -10.03 1.55 10.51
CA HIS A 63 -10.19 2.87 9.90
C HIS A 63 -11.01 2.81 8.63
N ARG A 64 -11.32 3.96 8.08
CA ARG A 64 -11.93 4.09 6.75
C ARG A 64 -11.37 5.32 6.04
N HIS A 65 -11.43 5.28 4.72
CA HIS A 65 -11.05 6.41 3.88
C HIS A 65 -12.28 7.07 3.28
N HIS A 66 -12.33 8.39 3.28
CA HIS A 66 -13.42 9.13 2.64
C HIS A 66 -13.19 9.32 1.15
N ARG A 67 -11.94 9.30 0.69
CA ARG A 67 -11.58 9.63 -0.68
C ARG A 67 -10.97 8.49 -1.46
N GLU A 68 -10.24 7.60 -0.79
CA GLU A 68 -9.41 6.59 -1.43
C GLU A 68 -10.07 5.22 -1.44
N ASP A 69 -9.95 4.56 -2.59
CA ASP A 69 -10.08 3.11 -2.68
C ASP A 69 -8.69 2.50 -2.55
N GLU A 70 -8.61 1.34 -1.96
CA GLU A 70 -7.36 0.60 -1.82
C GLU A 70 -7.51 -0.80 -2.38
N TYR A 71 -6.44 -1.28 -3.03
CA TYR A 71 -6.36 -2.61 -3.58
C TYR A 71 -5.09 -3.25 -3.06
N SER A 72 -5.23 -4.31 -2.26
CA SER A 72 -4.07 -5.04 -1.76
C SER A 72 -3.86 -6.30 -2.58
N TYR A 73 -2.64 -6.50 -3.06
CA TYR A 73 -2.20 -7.75 -3.68
C TYR A 73 -1.30 -8.50 -2.69
N VAL A 74 -1.67 -9.73 -2.39
CA VAL A 74 -0.88 -10.57 -1.48
C VAL A 74 0.30 -11.15 -2.25
N LEU A 75 1.49 -10.60 -2.02
CA LEU A 75 2.71 -10.99 -2.71
C LEU A 75 3.28 -12.28 -2.11
N THR A 76 3.33 -12.36 -0.79
CA THR A 76 3.79 -13.55 -0.04
C THR A 76 3.01 -13.69 1.25
N GLY A 77 2.88 -14.92 1.74
CA GLY A 77 2.28 -15.21 3.04
C GLY A 77 0.77 -15.25 3.02
N THR A 78 0.18 -15.11 4.19
CA THR A 78 -1.27 -15.18 4.41
C THR A 78 -1.77 -13.87 5.01
N PHE A 79 -2.62 -13.19 4.28
CA PHE A 79 -3.18 -11.90 4.63
C PHE A 79 -4.56 -12.08 5.25
N GLY A 80 -4.82 -11.42 6.37
CA GLY A 80 -6.14 -11.36 6.98
C GLY A 80 -6.67 -9.95 6.93
N ALA A 81 -7.99 -9.79 6.81
CA ALA A 81 -8.62 -8.48 6.83
C ALA A 81 -10.02 -8.54 7.42
N LEU A 82 -10.41 -7.45 8.06
CA LEU A 82 -11.79 -7.14 8.38
C LEU A 82 -12.28 -6.10 7.37
N LEU A 83 -13.29 -6.45 6.59
CA LEU A 83 -13.88 -5.61 5.56
C LEU A 83 -15.36 -5.40 5.89
N GLY A 84 -15.70 -4.24 6.46
CA GLY A 84 -17.01 -4.06 7.05
C GLY A 84 -17.23 -5.07 8.16
N ASP A 85 -18.18 -5.98 7.98
CA ASP A 85 -18.49 -7.05 8.95
C ASP A 85 -17.84 -8.39 8.61
N ALA A 86 -17.14 -8.49 7.48
CA ALA A 86 -16.59 -9.74 7.00
C ALA A 86 -15.11 -9.87 7.38
N VAL A 87 -14.77 -10.97 8.05
CA VAL A 87 -13.38 -11.39 8.27
C VAL A 87 -12.99 -12.30 7.12
N VAL A 88 -11.92 -11.94 6.43
CA VAL A 88 -11.43 -12.70 5.27
C VAL A 88 -9.97 -13.09 5.46
N THR A 89 -9.58 -14.18 4.81
CA THR A 89 -8.21 -14.64 4.72
C THR A 89 -7.85 -14.77 3.24
N ALA A 90 -6.72 -14.22 2.84
CA ALA A 90 -6.29 -14.21 1.46
C ALA A 90 -4.89 -14.79 1.34
N GLN A 91 -4.75 -15.78 0.46
CA GLN A 91 -3.46 -16.40 0.15
C GLN A 91 -2.69 -15.61 -0.91
N THR A 92 -1.42 -15.92 -1.04
CA THR A 92 -0.55 -15.37 -2.08
C THR A 92 -1.25 -15.38 -3.45
N GLY A 93 -1.18 -14.27 -4.16
CA GLY A 93 -1.80 -14.08 -5.47
C GLY A 93 -3.23 -13.53 -5.43
N THR A 94 -3.80 -13.32 -4.25
CA THR A 94 -5.16 -12.80 -4.10
C THR A 94 -5.15 -11.27 -4.10
N TRP A 95 -6.13 -10.67 -4.75
CA TRP A 95 -6.43 -9.24 -4.65
C TRP A 95 -7.53 -9.01 -3.62
N VAL A 96 -7.34 -8.04 -2.76
CA VAL A 96 -8.32 -7.65 -1.75
C VAL A 96 -8.70 -6.19 -2.00
N PHE A 97 -9.98 -5.95 -2.28
CA PHE A 97 -10.50 -4.61 -2.53
C PHE A 97 -11.08 -4.01 -1.26
N LYS A 98 -10.63 -2.81 -0.93
CA LYS A 98 -11.09 -2.02 0.21
C LYS A 98 -11.68 -0.71 -0.31
N PRO A 99 -13.00 -0.66 -0.56
CA PRO A 99 -13.64 0.54 -1.10
C PRO A 99 -13.66 1.67 -0.10
N ARG A 100 -13.67 2.90 -0.60
CA ARG A 100 -13.85 4.09 0.23
C ARG A 100 -15.11 3.98 1.09
N GLY A 101 -15.06 4.54 2.28
CA GLY A 101 -16.19 4.53 3.21
C GLY A 101 -16.38 3.25 3.99
N GLN A 102 -15.79 2.15 3.59
CA GLN A 102 -15.87 0.89 4.32
C GLN A 102 -14.85 0.87 5.45
N TRP A 103 -15.30 0.53 6.66
CA TRP A 103 -14.40 0.28 7.78
C TRP A 103 -13.58 -0.96 7.51
N HIS A 104 -12.27 -0.87 7.69
CA HIS A 104 -11.38 -2.00 7.47
C HIS A 104 -10.12 -1.92 8.33
N THR A 105 -9.52 -3.09 8.50
CA THR A 105 -8.17 -3.28 9.03
C THR A 105 -7.59 -4.55 8.44
N PHE A 106 -6.31 -4.76 8.59
CA PHE A 106 -5.63 -5.93 8.05
C PHE A 106 -4.48 -6.35 8.96
N TRP A 107 -4.08 -7.59 8.80
CA TRP A 107 -3.01 -8.21 9.60
C TRP A 107 -2.33 -9.33 8.82
N ASN A 108 -1.18 -9.76 9.32
CA ASN A 108 -0.58 -11.01 8.89
C ASN A 108 -1.22 -12.14 9.69
N ALA A 109 -1.96 -13.00 9.01
CA ALA A 109 -2.71 -14.09 9.64
C ALA A 109 -1.91 -15.38 9.75
N GLY A 110 -0.65 -15.39 9.31
CA GLY A 110 0.18 -16.58 9.26
C GLY A 110 1.36 -16.55 10.23
N ASP A 111 2.10 -17.66 10.22
CA ASP A 111 3.31 -17.86 11.02
C ASP A 111 4.59 -17.44 10.29
N ALA A 112 4.47 -17.04 9.03
CA ALA A 112 5.56 -16.58 8.18
C ALA A 112 5.39 -15.09 7.84
N PRO A 113 6.46 -14.38 7.43
CA PRO A 113 6.32 -13.02 6.94
C PRO A 113 5.30 -12.92 5.81
N CYS A 114 4.55 -11.81 5.77
CA CYS A 114 3.58 -11.51 4.73
C CYS A 114 3.97 -10.21 4.07
N GLU A 115 3.87 -10.15 2.75
CA GLU A 115 4.12 -8.93 2.00
C GLU A 115 2.93 -8.63 1.13
N ILE A 116 2.51 -7.37 1.13
CA ILE A 116 1.43 -6.89 0.29
C ILE A 116 1.91 -5.69 -0.54
N ILE A 117 1.37 -5.60 -1.75
CA ILE A 117 1.42 -4.40 -2.56
C ILE A 117 0.06 -3.72 -2.41
N GLU A 118 0.06 -2.44 -2.09
CA GLU A 118 -1.15 -1.66 -1.93
C GLU A 118 -1.22 -0.55 -2.95
N VAL A 119 -2.29 -0.56 -3.76
CA VAL A 119 -2.60 0.51 -4.69
C VAL A 119 -3.65 1.40 -4.05
N ILE A 120 -3.36 2.69 -3.99
CA ILE A 120 -4.20 3.71 -3.35
C ILE A 120 -4.68 4.67 -4.44
N SER A 121 -5.98 4.78 -4.65
CA SER A 121 -6.55 5.62 -5.72
C SER A 121 -7.80 6.38 -5.24
N PRO A 122 -7.82 7.72 -5.39
CA PRO A 122 -6.72 8.60 -5.77
C PRO A 122 -5.58 8.56 -4.76
N ALA A 123 -4.43 9.14 -5.11
CA ALA A 123 -3.30 9.25 -4.22
C ALA A 123 -3.60 10.20 -3.05
N GLY A 124 -2.85 10.05 -1.98
CA GLY A 124 -2.92 10.92 -0.78
C GLY A 124 -2.65 10.16 0.51
N PHE A 125 -3.24 8.98 0.67
CA PHE A 125 -3.09 8.23 1.91
C PHE A 125 -1.68 7.67 2.12
N GLU A 126 -0.86 7.55 1.09
CA GLU A 126 0.55 7.19 1.22
C GLU A 126 1.32 8.13 2.16
N ASN A 127 0.82 9.33 2.35
CA ASN A 127 1.41 10.32 3.26
C ASN A 127 1.14 10.04 4.74
N TYR A 128 0.16 9.18 5.04
CA TYR A 128 -0.12 8.77 6.42
C TYR A 128 1.12 8.17 7.09
N TRP A 129 1.81 7.27 6.41
CA TRP A 129 3.02 6.64 6.95
C TRP A 129 4.20 7.61 7.03
N ARG A 130 4.25 8.59 6.13
CA ARG A 130 5.26 9.66 6.21
C ARG A 130 5.07 10.52 7.44
N GLU A 131 3.84 10.87 7.77
CA GLU A 131 3.51 11.59 8.99
C GLU A 131 3.75 10.74 10.23
N LEU A 132 3.33 9.47 10.18
CA LEU A 132 3.49 8.54 11.28
C LEU A 132 4.97 8.37 11.67
N ARG A 133 5.87 8.26 10.71
CA ARG A 133 7.30 8.10 10.99
C ARG A 133 7.90 9.28 11.74
N THR A 134 7.34 10.47 11.59
CA THR A 134 7.84 11.67 12.27
C THR A 134 7.59 11.65 13.77
N VAL A 135 6.60 10.89 14.22
CA VAL A 135 6.20 10.76 15.62
C VAL A 135 6.48 9.36 16.17
N TRP A 136 7.04 8.48 15.36
CA TRP A 136 7.34 7.12 15.77
C TRP A 136 8.48 7.12 16.78
N PRO A 137 8.35 6.42 17.91
CA PRO A 137 9.39 6.40 18.92
C PRO A 137 10.71 5.85 18.36
N ASP A 138 11.83 6.51 18.70
CA ASP A 138 13.14 5.97 18.39
C ASP A 138 13.31 4.63 19.11
N ARG A 139 13.73 3.65 18.34
CA ARG A 139 14.05 2.32 18.86
C ARG A 139 15.54 2.26 19.15
N ASN A 140 15.91 2.66 20.34
CA ASN A 140 17.23 2.40 20.87
C ASN A 140 17.22 1.12 21.68
#